data_56a3a4429d27450245f9aeca2f50a91e
#
_entry.id   56a3a4429d27450245f9aeca2f50a91e
#
_cell.length_a   1.000
_cell.length_b   1.000
_cell.length_c   1.000
_cell.angle_alpha   90.00
_cell.angle_beta   90.00
_cell.angle_gamma   90.00
#
_symmetry.space_group_name_H-M   'P 1'
#
loop_
_entity.id
_entity.type
_entity.pdbx_description
1 polymer ?
#
loop_
_entity_poly.entity_id
_entity_poly.type
_entity_poly.pdbx_seq_one_letter_code
_entity_poly.pdbx_strand_id
1 'polypeptide(L)'
;MNHQHLSITSTSIQQSSTTGSHLLLQRGGDDESANTEIQPTSRRGFILGFGALSLGLTTVLAKLGALPGPLLADSSDAVPYTDAFLLQDLGATILTAILGYGLAKGITLAFEKEFISSKDARKLVHTLSAPLFILFWPLFSPAQGSNFFCALVPLLNAVRLYLASTGQGESSLAMAVSRSGDLKEAAEGPFIYVCILCASIVLFWRNSAAGVVALCTMAVGDGLADLIGRRFGKSNPWPGLNKSVAGSVAFWAGSTFAIVGLMQWMQYFDYLTFVNAGGDPINLWIKAAGIGLATAALELVPIGDDNYNVPLAGALLGNLLFPLS
;
A
#
# COMPACT_ATOMS: atom_id res chain seq x y z
N MET A 1 -66.23 -57.99 -4.55
CA MET A 1 -66.15 -58.64 -3.25
C MET A 1 -65.63 -57.62 -2.30
N ASN A 2 -66.50 -57.04 -1.62
CA ASN A 2 -66.71 -56.93 -0.16
C ASN A 2 -65.65 -56.09 0.52
N HIS A 3 -65.99 -55.04 0.99
CA HIS A 3 -66.84 -54.51 2.09
C HIS A 3 -65.94 -53.81 3.11
N GLN A 4 -66.15 -52.59 3.29
CA GLN A 4 -66.94 -51.90 4.35
C GLN A 4 -66.01 -51.53 5.53
N HIS A 5 -66.01 -50.45 6.05
CA HIS A 5 -66.93 -49.48 6.62
C HIS A 5 -66.31 -48.84 7.88
N LEU A 6 -66.44 -47.54 7.97
CA LEU A 6 -66.99 -46.79 9.12
C LEU A 6 -66.08 -46.72 10.38
N SER A 7 -66.01 -45.69 11.13
CA SER A 7 -66.57 -44.35 11.25
C SER A 7 -66.07 -43.75 12.59
N ILE A 8 -65.90 -42.43 12.59
CA ILE A 8 -66.38 -41.51 13.63
C ILE A 8 -66.03 -41.81 15.08
N THR A 9 -65.40 -40.92 15.80
CA THR A 9 -65.91 -39.86 16.67
C THR A 9 -64.83 -39.19 17.52
N SER A 10 -64.90 -37.90 17.44
CA SER A 10 -64.65 -36.86 18.46
C SER A 10 -64.65 -37.31 19.92
N THR A 11 -63.79 -36.73 20.75
CA THR A 11 -64.18 -35.90 21.92
C THR A 11 -62.93 -35.52 22.75
N SER A 12 -62.65 -34.28 22.79
CA SER A 12 -62.36 -33.34 23.91
C SER A 12 -61.83 -33.87 25.26
N ILE A 13 -61.03 -33.03 25.82
CA ILE A 13 -60.95 -32.54 27.21
C ILE A 13 -59.75 -32.99 28.06
N GLN A 14 -59.06 -31.92 28.46
CA GLN A 14 -58.51 -31.52 29.75
C GLN A 14 -57.12 -32.01 30.19
N GLN A 15 -56.28 -31.01 30.38
CA GLN A 15 -55.43 -30.63 31.54
C GLN A 15 -54.93 -31.70 32.48
N SER A 16 -53.62 -31.72 32.68
CA SER A 16 -52.96 -31.27 33.92
C SER A 16 -51.44 -31.55 33.90
N SER A 17 -50.72 -30.52 34.19
CA SER A 17 -49.47 -30.40 34.98
C SER A 17 -48.68 -31.67 35.34
N THR A 18 -47.41 -31.71 35.08
CA THR A 18 -46.29 -31.58 36.06
C THR A 18 -44.97 -32.08 35.45
N THR A 19 -43.99 -31.24 35.57
CA THR A 19 -42.55 -31.46 35.87
C THR A 19 -41.85 -32.70 35.27
N GLY A 20 -40.82 -32.42 34.48
CA GLY A 20 -39.80 -33.39 34.10
C GLY A 20 -38.79 -32.80 33.12
N SER A 21 -37.69 -32.34 33.67
CA SER A 21 -36.47 -31.92 32.99
C SER A 21 -35.96 -32.94 32.00
N HIS A 22 -35.80 -32.56 30.72
CA HIS A 22 -34.82 -33.20 29.88
C HIS A 22 -34.18 -32.14 28.97
N LEU A 23 -32.90 -31.91 29.18
CA LEU A 23 -32.00 -31.17 28.31
C LEU A 23 -32.07 -31.76 26.89
N LEU A 24 -32.47 -30.93 25.91
CA LEU A 24 -32.11 -31.12 24.54
C LEU A 24 -31.46 -29.81 24.07
N LEU A 25 -30.18 -29.95 23.85
CA LEU A 25 -29.33 -28.95 23.16
C LEU A 25 -29.93 -28.66 21.79
N GLN A 26 -30.61 -27.51 21.68
CA GLN A 26 -30.97 -26.91 20.41
C GLN A 26 -29.93 -25.84 20.10
N ARG A 27 -29.07 -26.18 19.16
CA ARG A 27 -28.06 -25.32 18.58
C ARG A 27 -28.78 -24.35 17.64
N GLY A 28 -29.27 -23.26 18.17
CA GLY A 28 -29.71 -22.09 17.42
C GLY A 28 -28.48 -21.27 17.09
N GLY A 29 -28.05 -21.27 15.84
CA GLY A 29 -27.09 -20.32 15.32
C GLY A 29 -27.82 -19.04 15.04
N ASP A 30 -27.76 -18.08 15.94
CA ASP A 30 -28.08 -16.72 15.65
C ASP A 30 -26.79 -16.07 15.12
N ASP A 31 -26.66 -16.08 13.79
CA ASP A 31 -25.75 -15.19 13.07
C ASP A 31 -26.26 -13.75 13.25
N GLU A 32 -25.94 -13.18 14.37
CA GLU A 32 -26.00 -11.74 14.58
C GLU A 32 -24.83 -11.14 13.79
N SER A 33 -25.06 -10.91 12.49
CA SER A 33 -24.22 -10.06 11.67
C SER A 33 -24.21 -8.67 12.32
N ALA A 34 -23.18 -8.43 13.12
CA ALA A 34 -22.88 -7.11 13.66
C ALA A 34 -22.65 -6.18 12.47
N ASN A 35 -23.72 -5.50 12.09
CA ASN A 35 -23.71 -4.37 11.18
C ASN A 35 -22.98 -3.23 11.91
N THR A 36 -21.65 -3.28 11.89
CA THR A 36 -20.82 -2.20 12.40
C THR A 36 -20.92 -1.05 11.41
N GLU A 37 -21.94 -0.26 11.55
CA GLU A 37 -22.11 1.02 10.88
C GLU A 37 -20.91 1.89 11.26
N ILE A 38 -19.92 1.98 10.37
CA ILE A 38 -18.76 2.86 10.56
C ILE A 38 -19.31 4.29 10.57
N GLN A 39 -19.36 4.87 11.76
CA GLN A 39 -19.82 6.22 12.00
C GLN A 39 -19.11 7.20 11.07
N PRO A 40 -19.81 8.16 10.47
CA PRO A 40 -19.20 9.16 9.57
C PRO A 40 -18.10 10.00 10.24
N THR A 41 -18.03 10.02 11.55
CA THR A 41 -16.95 10.63 12.34
C THR A 41 -15.59 9.95 12.15
N SER A 42 -15.55 8.63 11.88
CA SER A 42 -14.32 7.88 11.63
C SER A 42 -13.67 8.29 10.28
N ARG A 43 -14.49 8.55 9.24
CA ARG A 43 -13.98 8.97 7.93
C ARG A 43 -13.43 10.39 7.92
N ARG A 44 -14.07 11.32 8.61
CA ARG A 44 -13.57 12.68 8.78
C ARG A 44 -12.29 12.70 9.63
N GLY A 45 -12.21 11.87 10.66
CA GLY A 45 -11.02 11.70 11.47
C GLY A 45 -9.85 11.15 10.67
N PHE A 46 -10.08 10.21 9.75
CA PHE A 46 -9.05 9.63 8.89
C PHE A 46 -8.48 10.66 7.89
N ILE A 47 -9.33 11.40 7.18
CA ILE A 47 -8.90 12.45 6.23
C ILE A 47 -8.18 13.58 6.95
N LEU A 48 -8.69 14.00 8.10
CA LEU A 48 -8.05 15.01 8.95
C LEU A 48 -6.75 14.49 9.56
N GLY A 49 -6.70 13.22 9.97
CA GLY A 49 -5.49 12.56 10.47
C GLY A 49 -4.41 12.44 9.41
N PHE A 50 -4.76 12.08 8.17
CA PHE A 50 -3.82 12.04 7.06
C PHE A 50 -3.31 13.43 6.69
N GLY A 51 -4.20 14.43 6.63
CA GLY A 51 -3.83 15.83 6.41
C GLY A 51 -2.92 16.36 7.53
N ALA A 52 -3.22 16.04 8.78
CA ALA A 52 -2.38 16.42 9.92
C ALA A 52 -1.04 15.68 9.94
N LEU A 53 -1.02 14.39 9.57
CA LEU A 53 0.21 13.59 9.48
C LEU A 53 1.11 14.09 8.34
N SER A 54 0.54 14.37 7.16
CA SER A 54 1.29 14.92 6.03
C SER A 54 1.82 16.32 6.34
N LEU A 55 1.02 17.18 6.96
CA LEU A 55 1.42 18.51 7.38
C LEU A 55 2.46 18.45 8.52
N GLY A 56 2.29 17.55 9.48
CA GLY A 56 3.26 17.28 10.54
C GLY A 56 4.58 16.76 9.99
N LEU A 57 4.53 15.80 9.08
CA LEU A 57 5.69 15.26 8.39
C LEU A 57 6.41 16.34 7.58
N THR A 58 5.67 17.13 6.80
CA THR A 58 6.22 18.26 6.03
C THR A 58 6.91 19.26 6.95
N THR A 59 6.30 19.58 8.09
CA THR A 59 6.88 20.52 9.08
C THR A 59 8.15 19.97 9.73
N VAL A 60 8.15 18.67 10.08
CA VAL A 60 9.32 18.01 10.66
C VAL A 60 10.44 17.93 9.64
N LEU A 61 10.15 17.52 8.40
CA LEU A 61 11.13 17.45 7.32
C LEU A 61 11.67 18.82 6.93
N ALA A 62 10.83 19.87 6.96
CA ALA A 62 11.28 21.26 6.77
C ALA A 62 12.24 21.71 7.87
N LYS A 63 11.92 21.42 9.14
CA LYS A 63 12.78 21.76 10.29
C LYS A 63 14.08 20.98 10.31
N LEU A 64 14.11 19.76 9.76
CA LEU A 64 15.31 18.95 9.62
C LEU A 64 16.15 19.31 8.39
N GLY A 65 15.76 20.31 7.60
CA GLY A 65 16.38 20.63 6.32
C GLY A 65 16.19 19.52 5.27
N ALA A 66 15.21 18.64 5.48
CA ALA A 66 14.98 17.43 4.70
C ALA A 66 13.99 17.62 3.55
N LEU A 67 13.40 18.82 3.40
CA LEU A 67 12.60 19.13 2.21
C LEU A 67 13.53 19.50 1.07
N PRO A 68 13.57 18.72 -0.01
CA PRO A 68 14.36 19.07 -1.16
C PRO A 68 13.80 20.33 -1.84
N GLY A 69 14.71 21.06 -2.43
CA GLY A 69 14.55 22.35 -3.02
C GLY A 69 13.42 22.68 -3.99
N PRO A 70 12.54 21.79 -4.53
CA PRO A 70 11.46 22.26 -5.41
C PRO A 70 10.39 23.07 -4.71
N LEU A 71 10.21 22.88 -3.38
CA LEU A 71 9.30 23.72 -2.58
C LEU A 71 9.98 24.95 -1.98
N LEU A 72 11.32 24.97 -1.95
CA LEU A 72 12.14 26.02 -1.31
C LEU A 72 13.30 26.51 -2.20
N ALA A 73 13.44 25.99 -3.44
CA ALA A 73 14.48 26.44 -4.35
C ALA A 73 14.28 27.91 -4.67
N ASP A 74 15.34 28.66 -4.47
CA ASP A 74 15.44 30.02 -4.97
C ASP A 74 15.14 30.01 -6.48
N SER A 75 14.21 30.83 -6.90
CA SER A 75 13.62 30.82 -8.24
C SER A 75 14.61 31.15 -9.38
N SER A 76 15.89 31.34 -9.05
CA SER A 76 16.93 31.74 -10.02
C SER A 76 17.37 30.62 -10.97
N ASP A 77 17.26 29.33 -10.55
CA ASP A 77 17.72 28.19 -11.35
C ASP A 77 16.57 27.31 -11.89
N ALA A 78 15.33 27.77 -11.73
CA ALA A 78 14.17 27.04 -12.17
C ALA A 78 14.08 27.02 -13.71
N VAL A 79 14.11 25.82 -14.30
CA VAL A 79 13.87 25.65 -15.74
C VAL A 79 12.42 26.05 -16.05
N PRO A 80 12.21 27.11 -16.87
CA PRO A 80 10.87 27.58 -17.17
C PRO A 80 10.08 26.56 -17.99
N TYR A 81 8.78 26.51 -17.77
CA TYR A 81 7.89 25.61 -18.48
C TYR A 81 7.72 26.09 -19.94
N THR A 82 7.90 25.20 -20.90
CA THR A 82 7.69 25.42 -22.33
C THR A 82 6.60 24.48 -22.87
N ASP A 83 6.05 24.81 -24.06
CA ASP A 83 5.06 23.93 -24.71
C ASP A 83 5.64 22.54 -25.01
N ALA A 84 6.94 22.45 -25.32
CA ALA A 84 7.62 21.16 -25.52
C ALA A 84 7.66 20.33 -24.23
N PHE A 85 7.93 20.96 -23.07
CA PHE A 85 7.89 20.28 -21.77
C PHE A 85 6.48 19.87 -21.39
N LEU A 86 5.46 20.68 -21.70
CA LEU A 86 4.07 20.32 -21.49
C LEU A 86 3.69 19.05 -22.26
N LEU A 87 4.06 18.98 -23.54
CA LEU A 87 3.81 17.80 -24.36
C LEU A 87 4.56 16.57 -23.84
N GLN A 88 5.80 16.73 -23.39
CA GLN A 88 6.61 15.68 -22.79
C GLN A 88 5.93 15.14 -21.52
N ASP A 89 5.52 16.00 -20.60
CA ASP A 89 4.93 15.63 -19.32
C ASP A 89 3.55 15.00 -19.48
N LEU A 90 2.72 15.50 -20.42
CA LEU A 90 1.46 14.87 -20.79
C LEU A 90 1.69 13.48 -21.40
N GLY A 91 2.65 13.35 -22.31
CA GLY A 91 3.03 12.07 -22.91
C GLY A 91 3.53 11.07 -21.87
N ALA A 92 4.41 11.50 -20.96
CA ALA A 92 4.92 10.71 -19.85
C ALA A 92 3.80 10.27 -18.90
N THR A 93 2.87 11.18 -18.57
CA THR A 93 1.70 10.87 -17.73
C THR A 93 0.83 9.78 -18.37
N ILE A 94 0.49 9.95 -19.65
CA ILE A 94 -0.34 8.96 -20.38
C ILE A 94 0.37 7.61 -20.46
N LEU A 95 1.65 7.58 -20.82
CA LEU A 95 2.43 6.35 -20.91
C LEU A 95 2.52 5.64 -19.55
N THR A 96 2.82 6.38 -18.48
CA THR A 96 2.91 5.84 -17.12
C THR A 96 1.55 5.29 -16.66
N ALA A 97 0.45 5.97 -16.98
CA ALA A 97 -0.90 5.50 -16.67
C ALA A 97 -1.23 4.20 -17.42
N ILE A 98 -0.91 4.11 -18.71
CA ILE A 98 -1.14 2.90 -19.52
C ILE A 98 -0.34 1.72 -18.96
N LEU A 99 0.94 1.93 -18.64
CA LEU A 99 1.81 0.86 -18.13
C LEU A 99 1.43 0.43 -16.71
N GLY A 100 1.07 1.38 -15.84
CA GLY A 100 0.55 1.07 -14.51
C GLY A 100 -0.77 0.30 -14.54
N TYR A 101 -1.70 0.71 -15.42
CA TYR A 101 -2.94 -0.03 -15.67
C TYR A 101 -2.66 -1.41 -16.25
N GLY A 102 -1.74 -1.51 -17.20
CA GLY A 102 -1.35 -2.77 -17.83
C GLY A 102 -0.76 -3.77 -16.82
N LEU A 103 0.10 -3.32 -15.90
CA LEU A 103 0.60 -4.13 -14.80
C LEU A 103 -0.53 -4.66 -13.92
N ALA A 104 -1.40 -3.77 -13.44
CA ALA A 104 -2.52 -4.16 -12.58
C ALA A 104 -3.47 -5.14 -13.31
N LYS A 105 -3.81 -4.86 -14.57
CA LYS A 105 -4.68 -5.72 -15.38
C LYS A 105 -4.02 -7.07 -15.69
N GLY A 106 -2.73 -7.10 -15.99
CA GLY A 106 -1.98 -8.34 -16.21
C GLY A 106 -1.98 -9.26 -14.99
N ILE A 107 -1.77 -8.68 -13.79
CA ILE A 107 -1.83 -9.43 -12.53
C ILE A 107 -3.28 -9.90 -12.25
N THR A 108 -4.28 -9.06 -12.50
CA THR A 108 -5.69 -9.45 -12.36
C THR A 108 -6.05 -10.60 -13.30
N LEU A 109 -5.60 -10.58 -14.55
CA LEU A 109 -5.81 -11.67 -15.50
C LEU A 109 -5.13 -12.98 -15.05
N ALA A 110 -3.95 -12.90 -14.44
CA ALA A 110 -3.29 -14.07 -13.87
C ALA A 110 -4.09 -14.66 -12.69
N PHE A 111 -4.73 -13.81 -11.89
CA PHE A 111 -5.65 -14.24 -10.84
C PHE A 111 -6.94 -14.85 -11.44
N GLU A 112 -7.57 -14.21 -12.41
CA GLU A 112 -8.78 -14.71 -13.09
C GLU A 112 -8.55 -16.08 -13.77
N LYS A 113 -7.31 -16.33 -14.23
CA LYS A 113 -6.89 -17.63 -14.80
C LYS A 113 -6.40 -18.64 -13.74
N GLU A 114 -6.58 -18.34 -12.47
CA GLU A 114 -6.19 -19.21 -11.34
C GLU A 114 -4.68 -19.53 -11.25
N PHE A 115 -3.81 -18.76 -11.92
CA PHE A 115 -2.35 -18.92 -11.79
C PHE A 115 -1.81 -18.46 -10.44
N ILE A 116 -2.48 -17.48 -9.82
CA ILE A 116 -2.09 -16.91 -8.54
C ILE A 116 -3.31 -16.70 -7.65
N SER A 117 -3.11 -16.74 -6.34
CA SER A 117 -4.18 -16.45 -5.38
C SER A 117 -4.53 -14.95 -5.34
N SER A 118 -5.74 -14.60 -4.90
CA SER A 118 -6.16 -13.21 -4.69
C SER A 118 -5.20 -12.45 -3.77
N LYS A 119 -4.73 -13.09 -2.69
CA LYS A 119 -3.75 -12.51 -1.76
C LYS A 119 -2.41 -12.22 -2.43
N ASP A 120 -1.95 -13.12 -3.33
CA ASP A 120 -0.71 -12.93 -4.07
C ASP A 120 -0.88 -11.83 -5.14
N ALA A 121 -2.00 -11.81 -5.86
CA ALA A 121 -2.29 -10.79 -6.86
C ALA A 121 -2.23 -9.38 -6.24
N ARG A 122 -2.92 -9.17 -5.12
CA ARG A 122 -2.90 -7.91 -4.39
C ARG A 122 -1.48 -7.52 -3.97
N LYS A 123 -0.71 -8.44 -3.39
CA LYS A 123 0.66 -8.17 -2.96
C LYS A 123 1.61 -7.93 -4.12
N LEU A 124 1.44 -8.61 -5.25
CA LEU A 124 2.22 -8.36 -6.46
C LEU A 124 1.97 -6.94 -7.02
N VAL A 125 0.71 -6.50 -7.08
CA VAL A 125 0.40 -5.12 -7.47
C VAL A 125 1.08 -4.14 -6.52
N HIS A 126 0.96 -4.35 -5.21
CA HIS A 126 1.59 -3.52 -4.19
C HIS A 126 3.12 -3.48 -4.34
N THR A 127 3.76 -4.64 -4.50
CA THR A 127 5.22 -4.77 -4.58
C THR A 127 5.80 -4.14 -5.84
N LEU A 128 5.12 -4.28 -6.99
CA LEU A 128 5.67 -3.92 -8.29
C LEU A 128 5.30 -2.51 -8.75
N SER A 129 4.18 -1.94 -8.25
CA SER A 129 3.68 -0.67 -8.78
C SER A 129 4.61 0.52 -8.47
N ALA A 130 5.10 0.69 -7.23
CA ALA A 130 5.98 1.80 -6.91
C ALA A 130 7.35 1.72 -7.59
N PRO A 131 8.07 0.57 -7.61
CA PRO A 131 9.29 0.44 -8.39
C PRO A 131 9.09 0.74 -9.87
N LEU A 132 8.04 0.16 -10.50
CA LEU A 132 7.70 0.45 -11.89
C LEU A 132 7.48 1.95 -12.11
N PHE A 133 6.77 2.58 -11.17
CA PHE A 133 6.48 4.01 -11.26
C PHE A 133 7.75 4.87 -11.17
N ILE A 134 8.68 4.55 -10.26
CA ILE A 134 9.97 5.24 -10.13
C ILE A 134 10.81 5.09 -11.41
N LEU A 135 10.77 3.93 -12.07
CA LEU A 135 11.49 3.71 -13.35
C LEU A 135 11.05 4.70 -14.44
N PHE A 136 9.84 5.25 -14.35
CA PHE A 136 9.33 6.22 -15.33
C PHE A 136 9.55 7.69 -14.94
N TRP A 137 10.04 7.99 -13.75
CA TRP A 137 10.33 9.37 -13.36
C TRP A 137 11.27 10.11 -14.31
N PRO A 138 12.30 9.48 -14.90
CA PRO A 138 13.16 10.14 -15.88
C PRO A 138 12.47 10.57 -17.19
N LEU A 139 11.27 10.07 -17.48
CA LEU A 139 10.53 10.46 -18.68
C LEU A 139 9.95 11.88 -18.60
N PHE A 140 9.73 12.36 -17.38
CA PHE A 140 9.19 13.69 -17.15
C PHE A 140 10.25 14.77 -17.37
N SER A 141 9.80 15.95 -17.79
CA SER A 141 10.68 17.08 -18.12
C SER A 141 11.47 17.57 -16.90
N PRO A 142 12.56 18.31 -17.11
CA PRO A 142 13.29 18.96 -16.02
C PRO A 142 12.58 20.23 -15.50
N ALA A 143 11.47 20.63 -16.11
CA ALA A 143 10.76 21.84 -15.73
C ALA A 143 10.19 21.77 -14.31
N GLN A 144 10.15 22.92 -13.66
CA GLN A 144 9.52 23.06 -12.35
C GLN A 144 8.03 22.72 -12.44
N GLY A 145 7.56 21.81 -11.58
CA GLY A 145 6.16 21.36 -11.60
C GLY A 145 5.90 20.07 -12.38
N SER A 146 6.89 19.48 -13.05
CA SER A 146 6.76 18.18 -13.72
C SER A 146 6.35 17.05 -12.75
N ASN A 147 6.71 17.16 -11.47
CA ASN A 147 6.28 16.27 -10.41
C ASN A 147 4.75 16.22 -10.24
N PHE A 148 4.04 17.32 -10.48
CA PHE A 148 2.57 17.33 -10.40
C PHE A 148 1.94 16.50 -11.53
N PHE A 149 2.51 16.55 -12.74
CA PHE A 149 2.07 15.69 -13.85
C PHE A 149 2.28 14.23 -13.52
N CYS A 150 3.42 13.88 -12.92
CA CYS A 150 3.70 12.54 -12.46
C CYS A 150 2.71 12.11 -11.36
N ALA A 151 2.41 12.97 -10.40
CA ALA A 151 1.49 12.71 -9.30
C ALA A 151 0.02 12.53 -9.74
N LEU A 152 -0.38 13.01 -10.93
CA LEU A 152 -1.73 12.81 -11.45
C LEU A 152 -2.10 11.33 -11.56
N VAL A 153 -1.17 10.47 -11.94
CA VAL A 153 -1.45 9.03 -12.12
C VAL A 153 -1.85 8.36 -10.81
N PRO A 154 -1.04 8.40 -9.73
CA PRO A 154 -1.45 7.84 -8.45
C PRO A 154 -2.62 8.62 -7.83
N LEU A 155 -2.75 9.92 -8.03
CA LEU A 155 -3.89 10.70 -7.55
C LEU A 155 -5.21 10.19 -8.16
N LEU A 156 -5.26 10.00 -9.48
CA LEU A 156 -6.44 9.44 -10.15
C LEU A 156 -6.76 8.03 -9.63
N ASN A 157 -5.72 7.23 -9.37
CA ASN A 157 -5.91 5.90 -8.80
C ASN A 157 -6.45 5.98 -7.35
N ALA A 158 -5.99 6.92 -6.53
CA ALA A 158 -6.54 7.16 -5.19
C ALA A 158 -8.02 7.52 -5.25
N VAL A 159 -8.42 8.42 -6.17
CA VAL A 159 -9.82 8.78 -6.39
C VAL A 159 -10.65 7.56 -6.81
N ARG A 160 -10.16 6.75 -7.75
CA ARG A 160 -10.84 5.52 -8.18
C ARG A 160 -11.03 4.53 -7.03
N LEU A 161 -10.00 4.29 -6.22
CA LEU A 161 -10.08 3.42 -5.05
C LEU A 161 -11.09 3.94 -4.02
N TYR A 162 -11.09 5.24 -3.77
CA TYR A 162 -12.04 5.87 -2.88
C TYR A 162 -13.49 5.72 -3.38
N LEU A 163 -13.74 6.01 -4.66
CA LEU A 163 -15.07 5.84 -5.26
C LEU A 163 -15.51 4.38 -5.24
N ALA A 164 -14.60 3.45 -5.55
CA ALA A 164 -14.89 2.02 -5.49
C ALA A 164 -15.25 1.56 -4.08
N SER A 165 -14.59 2.08 -3.05
CA SER A 165 -14.88 1.77 -1.63
C SER A 165 -16.24 2.26 -1.16
N THR A 166 -16.78 3.31 -1.79
CA THR A 166 -18.12 3.86 -1.49
C THR A 166 -19.24 3.23 -2.32
N GLY A 167 -18.90 2.27 -3.20
CA GLY A 167 -19.87 1.64 -4.12
C GLY A 167 -20.24 2.50 -5.32
N GLN A 168 -19.58 3.64 -5.53
CA GLN A 168 -19.82 4.54 -6.67
C GLN A 168 -18.86 4.30 -7.84
N GLY A 169 -17.90 3.38 -7.70
CA GLY A 169 -16.89 3.04 -8.69
C GLY A 169 -16.93 1.57 -9.13
N GLU A 170 -15.87 1.15 -9.83
CA GLU A 170 -15.69 -0.24 -10.26
C GLU A 170 -15.52 -1.17 -9.05
N SER A 171 -16.54 -1.92 -8.68
CA SER A 171 -16.48 -2.89 -7.57
C SER A 171 -15.44 -3.97 -7.80
N SER A 172 -15.15 -4.35 -9.05
CA SER A 172 -14.10 -5.30 -9.40
C SER A 172 -12.70 -4.83 -8.98
N LEU A 173 -12.42 -3.53 -9.10
CA LEU A 173 -11.16 -2.94 -8.65
C LEU A 173 -11.04 -3.03 -7.11
N ALA A 174 -12.09 -2.66 -6.38
CA ALA A 174 -12.08 -2.73 -4.93
C ALA A 174 -11.92 -4.17 -4.43
N MET A 175 -12.63 -5.12 -5.02
CA MET A 175 -12.49 -6.55 -4.70
C MET A 175 -11.10 -7.09 -5.00
N ALA A 176 -10.47 -6.68 -6.10
CA ALA A 176 -9.12 -7.13 -6.47
C ALA A 176 -8.03 -6.68 -5.49
N VAL A 177 -8.23 -5.54 -4.81
CA VAL A 177 -7.27 -5.00 -3.84
C VAL A 177 -7.66 -5.25 -2.38
N SER A 178 -8.86 -5.76 -2.11
CA SER A 178 -9.31 -6.09 -0.75
C SER A 178 -8.76 -7.46 -0.28
N ARG A 179 -8.76 -7.71 1.04
CA ARG A 179 -8.35 -8.97 1.65
C ARG A 179 -9.50 -9.98 1.73
N SER A 180 -10.68 -9.49 2.06
CA SER A 180 -11.89 -10.30 2.27
C SER A 180 -12.89 -10.21 1.11
N GLY A 181 -12.68 -9.32 0.14
CA GLY A 181 -13.65 -8.97 -0.89
C GLY A 181 -14.56 -7.80 -0.48
N ASP A 182 -14.40 -7.25 0.74
CA ASP A 182 -15.15 -6.06 1.16
C ASP A 182 -14.62 -4.81 0.42
N LEU A 183 -15.54 -4.09 -0.20
CA LEU A 183 -15.23 -2.85 -0.92
C LEU A 183 -14.61 -1.78 -0.01
N LYS A 184 -14.98 -1.76 1.27
CA LYS A 184 -14.48 -0.78 2.24
C LYS A 184 -12.97 -0.90 2.48
N GLU A 185 -12.41 -2.11 2.37
CA GLU A 185 -10.97 -2.35 2.53
C GLU A 185 -10.12 -1.63 1.47
N ALA A 186 -10.70 -1.28 0.31
CA ALA A 186 -9.99 -0.52 -0.71
C ALA A 186 -9.65 0.92 -0.26
N ALA A 187 -10.41 1.47 0.69
CA ALA A 187 -10.16 2.79 1.29
C ALA A 187 -9.16 2.75 2.45
N GLU A 188 -8.67 1.59 2.81
CA GLU A 188 -7.68 1.39 3.88
C GLU A 188 -6.26 1.28 3.31
N GLY A 189 -5.62 0.12 3.44
CA GLY A 189 -4.24 -0.10 3.02
C GLY A 189 -3.92 0.33 1.58
N PRO A 190 -4.69 -0.07 0.55
CA PRO A 190 -4.44 0.32 -0.84
C PRO A 190 -4.52 1.83 -1.06
N PHE A 191 -5.49 2.51 -0.46
CA PHE A 191 -5.63 3.96 -0.55
C PHE A 191 -4.46 4.68 0.13
N ILE A 192 -4.08 4.26 1.35
CA ILE A 192 -2.92 4.80 2.07
C ILE A 192 -1.64 4.66 1.25
N TYR A 193 -1.41 3.48 0.67
CA TYR A 193 -0.27 3.22 -0.19
C TYR A 193 -0.17 4.23 -1.34
N VAL A 194 -1.27 4.47 -2.04
CA VAL A 194 -1.28 5.40 -3.18
C VAL A 194 -1.10 6.85 -2.71
N CYS A 195 -1.64 7.22 -1.55
CA CYS A 195 -1.41 8.54 -0.95
C CYS A 195 0.06 8.77 -0.58
N ILE A 196 0.74 7.75 -0.04
CA ILE A 196 2.17 7.83 0.27
C ILE A 196 2.99 7.95 -1.02
N LEU A 197 2.61 7.22 -2.08
CA LEU A 197 3.23 7.35 -3.39
C LEU A 197 3.08 8.78 -3.93
N CYS A 198 1.88 9.37 -3.89
CA CYS A 198 1.65 10.76 -4.25
C CYS A 198 2.51 11.73 -3.42
N ALA A 199 2.51 11.56 -2.10
CA ALA A 199 3.28 12.40 -1.20
C ALA A 199 4.78 12.31 -1.49
N SER A 200 5.30 11.11 -1.75
CA SER A 200 6.71 10.91 -2.10
C SER A 200 7.08 11.62 -3.40
N ILE A 201 6.20 11.63 -4.40
CA ILE A 201 6.43 12.34 -5.66
C ILE A 201 6.41 13.86 -5.45
N VAL A 202 5.41 14.35 -4.73
CA VAL A 202 5.24 15.81 -4.55
C VAL A 202 6.34 16.38 -3.66
N LEU A 203 6.72 15.68 -2.58
CA LEU A 203 7.65 16.19 -1.56
C LEU A 203 9.11 15.94 -1.89
N PHE A 204 9.44 14.79 -2.45
CA PHE A 204 10.84 14.36 -2.62
C PHE A 204 11.27 14.32 -4.09
N TRP A 205 10.34 14.06 -5.00
CA TRP A 205 10.59 13.96 -6.43
C TRP A 205 11.88 13.18 -6.76
N ARG A 206 12.61 13.63 -7.78
CA ARG A 206 13.87 13.06 -8.24
C ARG A 206 15.10 13.59 -7.50
N ASN A 207 14.90 14.55 -6.62
CA ASN A 207 15.99 15.32 -6.01
C ASN A 207 16.37 14.81 -4.62
N SER A 208 15.70 13.78 -4.09
CA SER A 208 15.98 13.23 -2.76
C SER A 208 15.86 11.72 -2.73
N ALA A 209 16.82 11.09 -2.07
CA ALA A 209 16.76 9.66 -1.78
C ALA A 209 15.58 9.27 -0.90
N ALA A 210 15.10 10.20 -0.07
CA ALA A 210 14.04 9.92 0.90
C ALA A 210 12.79 9.30 0.26
N GLY A 211 12.35 9.85 -0.88
CA GLY A 211 11.18 9.32 -1.61
C GLY A 211 11.41 7.92 -2.17
N VAL A 212 12.56 7.69 -2.81
CA VAL A 212 12.93 6.36 -3.36
C VAL A 212 13.01 5.33 -2.24
N VAL A 213 13.70 5.67 -1.14
CA VAL A 213 13.88 4.77 0.01
C VAL A 213 12.55 4.44 0.67
N ALA A 214 11.69 5.45 0.92
CA ALA A 214 10.36 5.25 1.49
C ALA A 214 9.52 4.28 0.64
N LEU A 215 9.52 4.47 -0.67
CA LEU A 215 8.76 3.63 -1.58
C LEU A 215 9.34 2.22 -1.72
N CYS A 216 10.66 2.07 -1.70
CA CYS A 216 11.30 0.75 -1.72
C CYS A 216 10.98 -0.07 -0.48
N THR A 217 11.07 0.54 0.71
CA THR A 217 10.79 -0.16 1.97
C THR A 217 9.31 -0.51 2.11
N MET A 218 8.41 0.42 1.77
CA MET A 218 6.97 0.19 1.81
C MET A 218 6.50 -0.83 0.76
N ALA A 219 6.92 -0.68 -0.50
CA ALA A 219 6.39 -1.51 -1.57
C ALA A 219 7.12 -2.86 -1.66
N VAL A 220 8.45 -2.82 -1.79
CA VAL A 220 9.23 -4.04 -2.02
C VAL A 220 9.52 -4.77 -0.72
N GLY A 221 9.89 -4.04 0.33
CA GLY A 221 10.17 -4.63 1.65
C GLY A 221 8.95 -5.35 2.21
N ASP A 222 7.88 -4.63 2.50
CA ASP A 222 6.63 -5.19 3.04
C ASP A 222 5.98 -6.18 2.05
N GLY A 223 6.05 -5.89 0.75
CA GLY A 223 5.50 -6.79 -0.25
C GLY A 223 6.16 -8.17 -0.26
N LEU A 224 7.49 -8.23 -0.30
CA LEU A 224 8.23 -9.48 -0.26
C LEU A 224 8.17 -10.17 1.09
N ALA A 225 8.14 -9.40 2.20
CA ALA A 225 7.95 -9.97 3.54
C ALA A 225 6.67 -10.81 3.62
N ASP A 226 5.55 -10.28 3.10
CA ASP A 226 4.28 -11.00 3.07
C ASP A 226 4.32 -12.18 2.10
N LEU A 227 4.79 -12.00 0.86
CA LEU A 227 4.83 -13.07 -0.14
C LEU A 227 5.70 -14.26 0.28
N ILE A 228 6.90 -13.99 0.80
CA ILE A 228 7.86 -15.01 1.22
C ILE A 228 7.48 -15.55 2.61
N GLY A 229 7.07 -14.67 3.53
CA GLY A 229 6.64 -15.06 4.88
C GLY A 229 5.48 -16.05 4.85
N ARG A 230 4.48 -15.86 4.00
CA ARG A 230 3.36 -16.80 3.85
C ARG A 230 3.79 -18.15 3.28
N ARG A 231 4.79 -18.19 2.40
CA ARG A 231 5.25 -19.44 1.74
C ARG A 231 6.24 -20.22 2.61
N PHE A 232 7.20 -19.52 3.22
CA PHE A 232 8.35 -20.13 3.88
C PHE A 232 8.41 -19.85 5.39
N GLY A 233 7.52 -19.02 5.92
CA GLY A 233 7.57 -18.57 7.32
C GLY A 233 6.97 -19.53 8.34
N LYS A 234 6.23 -20.56 7.91
CA LYS A 234 5.55 -21.48 8.83
C LYS A 234 6.51 -22.24 9.75
N SER A 235 7.73 -22.53 9.29
CA SER A 235 8.77 -23.24 10.04
C SER A 235 9.68 -22.33 10.87
N ASN A 236 9.55 -21.00 10.73
CA ASN A 236 10.42 -20.04 11.39
C ASN A 236 9.65 -18.78 11.87
N PRO A 237 8.60 -18.96 12.70
CA PRO A 237 7.87 -17.82 13.24
C PRO A 237 8.73 -17.03 14.24
N TRP A 238 8.55 -15.70 14.30
CA TRP A 238 9.06 -14.92 15.40
C TRP A 238 8.25 -15.21 16.68
N PRO A 239 8.90 -15.48 17.82
CA PRO A 239 8.20 -15.76 19.06
C PRO A 239 7.25 -14.62 19.44
N GLY A 240 5.98 -14.93 19.69
CA GLY A 240 4.95 -13.95 20.10
C GLY A 240 4.48 -12.98 19.02
N LEU A 241 4.91 -13.14 17.75
CA LEU A 241 4.50 -12.29 16.63
C LEU A 241 3.84 -13.11 15.52
N ASN A 242 2.92 -12.49 14.80
CA ASN A 242 2.33 -13.06 13.57
C ASN A 242 3.23 -12.85 12.34
N LYS A 243 4.54 -12.84 12.56
CA LYS A 243 5.57 -12.59 11.52
C LYS A 243 6.61 -13.71 11.54
N SER A 244 7.44 -13.80 10.52
CA SER A 244 8.43 -14.88 10.36
C SER A 244 9.81 -14.36 10.04
N VAL A 245 10.83 -15.13 10.42
CA VAL A 245 12.23 -14.82 10.07
C VAL A 245 12.41 -14.77 8.56
N ALA A 246 11.81 -15.71 7.81
CA ALA A 246 11.85 -15.72 6.34
C ALA A 246 11.26 -14.43 5.75
N GLY A 247 10.15 -13.92 6.31
CA GLY A 247 9.55 -12.64 5.90
C GLY A 247 10.49 -11.48 6.18
N SER A 248 11.08 -11.39 7.38
CA SER A 248 12.00 -10.29 7.73
C SER A 248 13.27 -10.30 6.89
N VAL A 249 13.82 -11.46 6.57
CA VAL A 249 14.97 -11.58 5.65
C VAL A 249 14.58 -11.13 4.24
N ALA A 250 13.39 -11.49 3.78
CA ALA A 250 12.88 -11.07 2.47
C ALA A 250 12.63 -9.56 2.43
N PHE A 251 12.12 -8.98 3.50
CA PHE A 251 11.99 -7.53 3.66
C PHE A 251 13.35 -6.84 3.50
N TRP A 252 14.31 -7.24 4.32
CA TRP A 252 15.65 -6.69 4.33
C TRP A 252 16.34 -6.78 2.96
N ALA A 253 16.39 -7.97 2.38
CA ALA A 253 17.03 -8.19 1.09
C ALA A 253 16.30 -7.42 -0.03
N GLY A 254 14.97 -7.52 -0.10
CA GLY A 254 14.16 -6.86 -1.11
C GLY A 254 14.29 -5.34 -1.06
N SER A 255 14.21 -4.74 0.12
CA SER A 255 14.42 -3.30 0.29
C SER A 255 15.82 -2.89 -0.13
N THR A 256 16.84 -3.65 0.28
CA THR A 256 18.25 -3.36 -0.06
C THR A 256 18.46 -3.35 -1.57
N PHE A 257 18.06 -4.41 -2.27
CA PHE A 257 18.22 -4.51 -3.72
C PHE A 257 17.41 -3.45 -4.47
N ALA A 258 16.18 -3.17 -4.01
CA ALA A 258 15.34 -2.14 -4.62
C ALA A 258 15.93 -0.74 -4.46
N ILE A 259 16.41 -0.39 -3.26
CA ILE A 259 17.07 0.89 -2.98
C ILE A 259 18.28 1.05 -3.89
N VAL A 260 19.19 0.07 -3.89
CA VAL A 260 20.41 0.14 -4.72
C VAL A 260 20.07 0.28 -6.19
N GLY A 261 19.19 -0.58 -6.71
CA GLY A 261 18.84 -0.59 -8.13
C GLY A 261 18.16 0.70 -8.58
N LEU A 262 17.18 1.19 -7.83
CA LEU A 262 16.46 2.40 -8.20
C LEU A 262 17.27 3.68 -7.97
N MET A 263 18.15 3.72 -6.97
CA MET A 263 19.06 4.84 -6.80
C MET A 263 20.11 4.89 -7.91
N GLN A 264 20.67 3.74 -8.32
CA GLN A 264 21.57 3.69 -9.48
C GLN A 264 20.86 4.08 -10.77
N TRP A 265 19.59 3.68 -10.94
CA TRP A 265 18.76 4.11 -12.05
C TRP A 265 18.58 5.63 -12.09
N MET A 266 18.23 6.24 -10.96
CA MET A 266 18.09 7.70 -10.86
C MET A 266 19.42 8.42 -11.09
N GLN A 267 20.52 7.86 -10.62
CA GLN A 267 21.87 8.38 -10.83
C GLN A 267 22.27 8.31 -12.31
N TYR A 268 21.91 7.25 -13.03
CA TYR A 268 22.17 7.11 -14.46
C TYR A 268 21.58 8.27 -15.29
N PHE A 269 20.50 8.88 -14.79
CA PHE A 269 19.86 10.07 -15.40
C PHE A 269 20.26 11.38 -14.71
N ASP A 270 21.32 11.40 -13.93
CA ASP A 270 21.87 12.57 -13.23
C ASP A 270 20.91 13.24 -12.23
N TYR A 271 19.87 12.52 -11.74
CA TYR A 271 18.93 13.07 -10.76
C TYR A 271 19.38 12.95 -9.31
N LEU A 272 20.25 12.01 -8.98
CA LEU A 272 20.76 11.78 -7.64
C LEU A 272 22.29 11.86 -7.63
N THR A 273 22.81 13.09 -7.49
CA THR A 273 24.25 13.34 -7.56
C THR A 273 25.01 13.00 -6.29
N PHE A 274 24.35 12.93 -5.12
CA PHE A 274 25.00 12.62 -3.82
C PHE A 274 25.65 11.22 -3.80
N VAL A 275 25.19 10.29 -4.62
CA VAL A 275 25.83 8.96 -4.72
C VAL A 275 27.23 9.06 -5.29
N ASN A 276 27.52 10.10 -6.10
CA ASN A 276 28.81 10.36 -6.72
C ASN A 276 29.77 11.20 -5.86
N ALA A 277 29.30 11.89 -4.84
CA ALA A 277 30.13 12.78 -4.02
C ALA A 277 31.04 11.99 -3.07
N GLY A 278 32.00 11.25 -3.62
CA GLY A 278 32.96 10.39 -2.92
C GLY A 278 32.62 8.90 -2.98
N GLY A 279 31.83 8.46 -3.93
CA GLY A 279 31.05 7.26 -3.94
C GLY A 279 31.76 5.98 -4.29
N ASP A 280 32.29 5.31 -3.30
CA ASP A 280 32.48 3.87 -3.38
C ASP A 280 31.10 3.19 -3.52
N PRO A 281 30.84 2.41 -4.59
CA PRO A 281 29.62 1.62 -4.73
C PRO A 281 29.29 0.77 -3.51
N ILE A 282 30.31 0.30 -2.78
CA ILE A 282 30.18 -0.46 -1.53
C ILE A 282 29.43 0.37 -0.47
N ASN A 283 29.65 1.66 -0.40
CA ASN A 283 28.99 2.55 0.55
C ASN A 283 27.47 2.61 0.31
N LEU A 284 27.02 2.63 -0.95
CA LEU A 284 25.60 2.56 -1.30
C LEU A 284 24.96 1.26 -0.78
N TRP A 285 25.63 0.11 -1.00
CA TRP A 285 25.15 -1.19 -0.53
C TRP A 285 25.07 -1.26 0.99
N ILE A 286 26.10 -0.78 1.70
CA ILE A 286 26.13 -0.78 3.17
C ILE A 286 25.00 0.08 3.73
N LYS A 287 24.81 1.29 3.20
CA LYS A 287 23.74 2.20 3.64
C LYS A 287 22.36 1.61 3.34
N ALA A 288 22.15 1.10 2.14
CA ALA A 288 20.88 0.46 1.75
C ALA A 288 20.57 -0.77 2.63
N ALA A 289 21.57 -1.61 2.91
CA ALA A 289 21.43 -2.76 3.79
C ALA A 289 21.11 -2.36 5.24
N GLY A 290 21.75 -1.30 5.73
CA GLY A 290 21.46 -0.73 7.05
C GLY A 290 20.03 -0.20 7.16
N ILE A 291 19.56 0.53 6.13
CA ILE A 291 18.17 1.01 6.05
C ILE A 291 17.19 -0.17 6.01
N GLY A 292 17.43 -1.13 5.11
CA GLY A 292 16.60 -2.32 5.00
C GLY A 292 16.50 -3.09 6.31
N LEU A 293 17.62 -3.24 7.05
CA LEU A 293 17.64 -3.91 8.35
C LEU A 293 16.87 -3.12 9.42
N ALA A 294 17.07 -1.81 9.49
CA ALA A 294 16.39 -0.95 10.46
C ALA A 294 14.87 -0.92 10.23
N THR A 295 14.44 -0.82 8.98
CA THR A 295 13.01 -0.83 8.63
C THR A 295 12.37 -2.21 8.77
N ALA A 296 13.10 -3.31 8.50
CA ALA A 296 12.65 -4.67 8.80
C ALA A 296 12.51 -4.92 10.30
N ALA A 297 13.41 -4.36 11.13
CA ALA A 297 13.30 -4.42 12.58
C ALA A 297 12.09 -3.61 13.08
N LEU A 298 11.86 -2.43 12.52
CA LEU A 298 10.69 -1.61 12.84
C LEU A 298 9.38 -2.32 12.51
N GLU A 299 9.31 -3.04 11.39
CA GLU A 299 8.14 -3.84 10.98
C GLU A 299 7.79 -4.91 12.03
N LEU A 300 8.76 -5.41 12.81
CA LEU A 300 8.52 -6.39 13.89
C LEU A 300 7.89 -5.76 15.14
N VAL A 301 7.99 -4.45 15.30
CA VAL A 301 7.50 -3.76 16.50
C VAL A 301 6.01 -3.48 16.33
N PRO A 302 5.12 -3.96 17.23
CA PRO A 302 3.67 -3.78 17.11
C PRO A 302 3.26 -2.37 17.56
N ILE A 303 3.81 -1.33 16.94
CA ILE A 303 3.49 0.08 17.24
C ILE A 303 2.87 0.71 15.99
N GLY A 304 1.58 1.02 16.05
CA GLY A 304 0.87 1.69 14.97
C GLY A 304 0.66 0.81 13.72
N ASP A 305 0.54 1.45 12.56
CA ASP A 305 0.33 0.77 11.28
C ASP A 305 1.62 0.80 10.45
N ASP A 306 2.11 -0.37 10.03
CA ASP A 306 3.31 -0.54 9.22
C ASP A 306 3.25 0.27 7.91
N ASN A 307 2.04 0.50 7.37
CA ASN A 307 1.85 1.29 6.16
C ASN A 307 2.29 2.76 6.32
N TYR A 308 2.40 3.28 7.55
CA TYR A 308 2.90 4.62 7.83
C TYR A 308 4.32 4.60 8.40
N ASN A 309 4.55 3.71 9.37
CA ASN A 309 5.81 3.73 10.14
C ASN A 309 7.00 3.35 9.28
N VAL A 310 6.86 2.33 8.43
CA VAL A 310 7.93 1.84 7.56
C VAL A 310 8.35 2.88 6.53
N PRO A 311 7.47 3.46 5.70
CA PRO A 311 7.89 4.47 4.72
C PRO A 311 8.38 5.76 5.38
N LEU A 312 7.83 6.14 6.53
CA LEU A 312 8.33 7.31 7.28
C LEU A 312 9.77 7.10 7.77
N ALA A 313 10.04 5.96 8.39
CA ALA A 313 11.39 5.60 8.79
C ALA A 313 12.34 5.49 7.59
N GLY A 314 11.86 4.90 6.49
CA GLY A 314 12.59 4.85 5.22
C GLY A 314 12.95 6.22 4.70
N ALA A 315 12.00 7.16 4.68
CA ALA A 315 12.24 8.54 4.25
C ALA A 315 13.27 9.25 5.14
N LEU A 316 13.13 9.13 6.46
CA LEU A 316 14.06 9.74 7.42
C LEU A 316 15.47 9.19 7.28
N LEU A 317 15.62 7.86 7.23
CA LEU A 317 16.92 7.21 7.06
C LEU A 317 17.51 7.50 5.67
N GLY A 318 16.69 7.54 4.63
CA GLY A 318 17.10 7.91 3.28
C GLY A 318 17.69 9.31 3.24
N ASN A 319 17.02 10.27 3.87
CA ASN A 319 17.54 11.64 3.97
C ASN A 319 18.80 11.76 4.83
N LEU A 320 18.85 11.04 5.95
CA LEU A 320 19.99 11.08 6.87
C LEU A 320 21.26 10.47 6.25
N LEU A 321 21.13 9.34 5.58
CA LEU A 321 22.28 8.58 5.07
C LEU A 321 22.69 8.99 3.65
N PHE A 322 21.78 9.65 2.92
CA PHE A 322 22.01 10.18 1.58
C PHE A 322 21.62 11.67 1.52
N PRO A 323 22.31 12.53 2.26
CA PRO A 323 22.05 13.97 2.21
C PRO A 323 22.30 14.50 0.80
N LEU A 324 21.56 15.54 0.44
CA LEU A 324 21.81 16.29 -0.79
C LEU A 324 23.21 16.90 -0.72
N SER A 325 23.97 16.80 -1.80
CA SER A 325 25.29 17.44 -1.95
C SER A 325 25.15 18.91 -2.27
#